data_d8eaa46434937897a0e46c5f059f961d
#
_entry.id   d8eaa46434937897a0e46c5f059f961d
#
_cell.length_a   1.000
_cell.length_b   1.000
_cell.length_c   1.000
_cell.angle_alpha   90.00
_cell.angle_beta   90.00
_cell.angle_gamma   90.00
#
_symmetry.space_group_name_H-M   'P 1'
#
loop_
_entity.id
_entity.type
_entity.pdbx_description
1 polymer ?
#
loop_
_entity_poly.entity_id
_entity_poly.type
_entity_poly.pdbx_seq_one_letter_code
_entity_poly.pdbx_strand_id
1 'polypeptide(L)'
;TYVIPASLVVSCIGYRSSPIPDVPFDERAGRFANDEGRILPGLYCVGWARRGPTGTIGTNRPDGFAIVDKISEDLAAGALGGAGKRGRPGFDALAQARGLDVITFR
;
A
#
# COMPACT_ATOMS: atom_id res chain seq x y z
N THR A 1 -0.39 -38.09 -17.25
CA THR A 1 0.79 -37.61 -16.48
C THR A 1 2.03 -37.84 -17.35
N TYR A 2 2.86 -36.84 -17.51
CA TYR A 2 4.16 -36.96 -18.17
C TYR A 2 5.25 -36.31 -17.28
N VAL A 3 6.48 -36.73 -17.44
CA VAL A 3 7.63 -36.26 -16.69
C VAL A 3 8.57 -35.49 -17.64
N ILE A 4 8.95 -34.30 -17.25
CA ILE A 4 9.95 -33.49 -17.96
C ILE A 4 11.22 -33.49 -17.12
N PRO A 5 12.34 -34.06 -17.64
CA PRO A 5 13.63 -33.95 -16.96
C PRO A 5 14.08 -32.48 -16.94
N ALA A 6 14.42 -31.99 -15.77
CA ALA A 6 14.90 -30.61 -15.59
C ALA A 6 15.97 -30.56 -14.51
N SER A 7 17.04 -29.80 -14.74
CA SER A 7 18.09 -29.53 -13.77
C SER A 7 17.77 -28.34 -12.85
N LEU A 8 16.82 -27.50 -13.26
CA LEU A 8 16.35 -26.34 -12.51
C LEU A 8 14.87 -26.11 -12.79
N VAL A 9 14.09 -25.87 -11.74
CA VAL A 9 12.69 -25.44 -11.84
C VAL A 9 12.53 -24.08 -11.18
N VAL A 10 12.01 -23.11 -11.92
CA VAL A 10 11.73 -21.75 -11.41
C VAL A 10 10.22 -21.56 -11.35
N SER A 11 9.69 -21.26 -10.16
CA SER A 11 8.28 -20.98 -9.96
C SER A 11 7.99 -19.49 -10.18
N CYS A 12 7.09 -19.18 -11.10
CA CYS A 12 6.65 -17.81 -11.44
C CYS A 12 5.14 -17.68 -11.31
N ILE A 13 4.56 -18.15 -10.20
CA ILE A 13 3.11 -18.26 -10.00
C ILE A 13 2.43 -16.95 -9.59
N GLY A 14 3.14 -15.84 -9.58
CA GLY A 14 2.63 -14.50 -9.29
C GLY A 14 3.25 -13.87 -8.04
N TYR A 15 2.68 -12.74 -7.67
CA TYR A 15 3.12 -11.93 -6.55
C TYR A 15 2.04 -11.84 -5.48
N ARG A 16 2.45 -11.48 -4.28
CA ARG A 16 1.57 -11.01 -3.20
C ARG A 16 2.25 -9.83 -2.50
N SER A 17 1.46 -8.94 -1.92
CA SER A 17 1.99 -7.87 -1.08
C SER A 17 2.59 -8.47 0.19
N SER A 18 3.64 -7.84 0.71
CA SER A 18 4.16 -8.17 2.03
C SER A 18 3.34 -7.45 3.09
N PRO A 19 2.89 -8.13 4.15
CA PRO A 19 2.17 -7.49 5.24
C PRO A 19 3.10 -6.49 5.97
N ILE A 20 2.49 -5.44 6.51
CA ILE A 20 3.14 -4.49 7.40
C ILE A 20 2.57 -4.72 8.80
N PRO A 21 3.40 -4.82 9.85
CA PRO A 21 2.91 -4.99 11.21
C PRO A 21 1.84 -3.94 11.57
N ASP A 22 0.81 -4.38 12.26
CA ASP A 22 -0.33 -3.55 12.70
C ASP A 22 -1.21 -2.95 11.58
N VAL A 23 -0.97 -3.31 10.31
CA VAL A 23 -1.81 -2.91 9.20
C VAL A 23 -2.69 -4.09 8.75
N PRO A 24 -4.02 -3.94 8.70
CA PRO A 24 -4.93 -5.00 8.27
C PRO A 24 -4.54 -5.59 6.92
N PHE A 25 -4.41 -6.91 6.88
CA PHE A 25 -3.98 -7.65 5.69
C PHE A 25 -4.89 -8.84 5.41
N ASP A 26 -5.26 -9.04 4.17
CA ASP A 26 -6.01 -10.20 3.69
C ASP A 26 -5.03 -11.26 3.17
N GLU A 27 -4.73 -12.24 4.01
CA GLU A 27 -3.80 -13.33 3.69
C GLU A 27 -4.25 -14.14 2.48
N ARG A 28 -5.55 -14.35 2.31
CA ARG A 28 -6.10 -15.12 1.20
C ARG A 28 -5.96 -14.37 -0.13
N ALA A 29 -6.24 -13.09 -0.13
CA ALA A 29 -6.12 -12.23 -1.32
C ALA A 29 -4.67 -11.75 -1.57
N GLY A 30 -3.77 -11.88 -0.57
CA GLY A 30 -2.38 -11.44 -0.66
C GLY A 30 -2.23 -9.92 -0.82
N ARG A 31 -3.11 -9.15 -0.19
CA ARG A 31 -3.17 -7.69 -0.27
C ARG A 31 -3.64 -7.08 1.03
N PHE A 32 -3.52 -5.75 1.19
CA PHE A 32 -4.09 -5.09 2.36
C PHE A 32 -5.62 -5.17 2.36
N ALA A 33 -6.19 -5.48 3.52
CA ALA A 33 -7.63 -5.43 3.73
C ALA A 33 -8.08 -3.98 3.65
N ASN A 34 -8.98 -3.66 2.71
CA ASN A 34 -9.37 -2.29 2.46
C ASN A 34 -10.81 -2.21 1.91
N ASP A 35 -11.46 -1.09 2.17
CA ASP A 35 -12.73 -0.70 1.57
C ASP A 35 -12.45 0.43 0.58
N GLU A 36 -12.53 0.11 -0.72
CA GLU A 36 -12.21 1.03 -1.83
C GLU A 36 -10.88 1.78 -1.67
N GLY A 37 -9.89 1.11 -1.05
CA GLY A 37 -8.57 1.64 -0.81
C GLY A 37 -8.38 2.28 0.58
N ARG A 38 -9.43 2.49 1.37
CA ARG A 38 -9.29 2.87 2.78
C ARG A 38 -8.99 1.63 3.62
N ILE A 39 -7.86 1.61 4.31
CA ILE A 39 -7.49 0.56 5.25
C ILE A 39 -8.01 0.92 6.66
N LEU A 40 -7.66 2.11 7.11
CA LEU A 40 -8.04 2.71 8.40
C LEU A 40 -8.27 4.22 8.20
N PRO A 41 -8.91 4.93 9.15
CA PRO A 41 -9.00 6.38 9.09
C PRO A 41 -7.62 7.03 8.91
N GLY A 42 -7.43 7.72 7.77
CA GLY A 42 -6.15 8.37 7.40
C GLY A 42 -5.08 7.43 6.85
N LEU A 43 -5.38 6.15 6.61
CA LEU A 43 -4.47 5.19 5.99
C LEU A 43 -5.11 4.57 4.75
N TYR A 44 -4.48 4.75 3.61
CA TYR A 44 -5.01 4.33 2.31
C TYR A 44 -3.98 3.53 1.53
N CYS A 45 -4.45 2.72 0.59
CA CYS A 45 -3.62 1.99 -0.35
C CYS A 45 -4.13 2.11 -1.79
N VAL A 46 -3.21 1.99 -2.74
CA VAL A 46 -3.47 2.07 -4.19
C VAL A 46 -2.81 0.91 -4.93
N GLY A 47 -3.16 0.72 -6.19
CA GLY A 47 -2.52 -0.24 -7.07
C GLY A 47 -2.58 -1.68 -6.54
N TRP A 48 -1.48 -2.38 -6.56
CA TRP A 48 -1.42 -3.78 -6.12
C TRP A 48 -1.64 -3.96 -4.62
N ALA A 49 -1.30 -2.98 -3.81
CA ALA A 49 -1.62 -3.01 -2.38
C ALA A 49 -3.12 -3.05 -2.12
N ARG A 50 -3.91 -2.37 -2.99
CA ARG A 50 -5.38 -2.33 -2.96
C ARG A 50 -6.02 -3.55 -3.62
N ARG A 51 -5.64 -3.84 -4.88
CA ARG A 51 -6.31 -4.82 -5.75
C ARG A 51 -5.72 -6.22 -5.69
N GLY A 52 -4.48 -6.37 -5.22
CA GLY A 52 -3.63 -7.52 -5.49
C GLY A 52 -2.84 -7.35 -6.79
N PRO A 53 -2.01 -8.32 -7.17
CA PRO A 53 -1.09 -8.23 -8.32
C PRO A 53 -1.82 -8.42 -9.67
N THR A 54 -2.75 -7.53 -9.97
CA THR A 54 -3.57 -7.53 -11.18
C THR A 54 -3.48 -6.20 -11.92
N GLY A 55 -3.69 -6.22 -13.22
CA GLY A 55 -3.64 -5.05 -14.08
C GLY A 55 -2.22 -4.69 -14.56
N THR A 56 -2.14 -3.61 -15.32
CA THR A 56 -0.91 -3.07 -15.92
C THR A 56 -0.49 -1.78 -15.23
N ILE A 57 0.67 -1.25 -15.60
CA ILE A 57 1.13 0.07 -15.12
C ILE A 57 0.07 1.16 -15.38
N GLY A 58 -0.60 1.12 -16.55
CA GLY A 58 -1.66 2.06 -16.91
C GLY A 58 -2.88 2.03 -16.00
N THR A 59 -3.19 0.90 -15.35
CA THR A 59 -4.34 0.79 -14.44
C THR A 59 -4.07 1.37 -13.06
N ASN A 60 -2.82 1.62 -12.69
CA ASN A 60 -2.47 2.22 -11.41
C ASN A 60 -2.78 3.73 -11.38
N ARG A 61 -2.77 4.39 -12.53
CA ARG A 61 -3.08 5.84 -12.61
C ARG A 61 -4.53 6.17 -12.24
N PRO A 62 -5.55 5.52 -12.81
CA PRO A 62 -6.93 5.67 -12.35
C PRO A 62 -7.14 5.33 -10.87
N ASP A 63 -6.45 4.30 -10.36
CA ASP A 63 -6.49 3.98 -8.93
C ASP A 63 -6.04 5.16 -8.07
N GLY A 64 -4.96 5.84 -8.48
CA GLY A 64 -4.46 7.01 -7.79
C GLY A 64 -5.50 8.14 -7.73
N PHE A 65 -6.19 8.41 -8.83
CA PHE A 65 -7.25 9.43 -8.87
C PHE A 65 -8.42 9.05 -7.94
N ALA A 66 -8.90 7.81 -8.03
CA ALA A 66 -10.01 7.35 -7.19
C ALA A 66 -9.70 7.46 -5.68
N ILE A 67 -8.44 7.24 -5.29
CA ILE A 67 -8.02 7.41 -3.89
C ILE A 67 -7.95 8.88 -3.48
N VAL A 68 -7.53 9.77 -4.36
CA VAL A 68 -7.53 11.21 -4.07
C VAL A 68 -8.96 11.70 -3.82
N ASP A 69 -9.92 11.27 -4.64
CA ASP A 69 -11.33 11.58 -4.45
C ASP A 69 -11.82 11.07 -3.09
N LYS A 70 -11.49 9.82 -2.74
CA LYS A 70 -11.85 9.21 -1.45
C LYS A 70 -11.24 9.94 -0.25
N ILE A 71 -9.97 10.34 -0.35
CA ILE A 71 -9.30 11.15 0.68
C ILE A 71 -9.99 12.51 0.84
N SER A 72 -10.40 13.12 -0.27
CA SER A 72 -11.08 14.42 -0.27
C SER A 72 -12.46 14.33 0.40
N GLU A 73 -13.21 13.27 0.12
CA GLU A 73 -14.49 12.97 0.80
C GLU A 73 -14.29 12.79 2.30
N ASP A 74 -13.31 11.98 2.70
CA ASP A 74 -13.00 11.71 4.10
C ASP A 74 -12.51 12.96 4.84
N LEU A 75 -11.76 13.82 4.15
CA LEU A 75 -11.34 15.12 4.69
C LEU A 75 -12.54 16.02 4.94
N ALA A 76 -13.44 16.13 3.97
CA ALA A 76 -14.66 16.94 4.09
C ALA A 76 -15.58 16.42 5.20
N ALA A 77 -15.63 15.09 5.39
CA ALA A 77 -16.40 14.46 6.44
C ALA A 77 -15.71 14.49 7.84
N GLY A 78 -14.48 15.02 7.94
CA GLY A 78 -13.71 15.00 9.19
C GLY A 78 -13.24 13.59 9.61
N ALA A 79 -13.25 12.62 8.68
CA ALA A 79 -12.99 11.20 8.96
C ALA A 79 -11.51 10.80 8.87
N LEU A 80 -10.59 11.72 8.55
CA LEU A 80 -9.18 11.36 8.37
C LEU A 80 -8.46 10.99 9.67
N GLY A 81 -8.96 11.42 10.80
CA GLY A 81 -8.25 11.32 12.08
C GLY A 81 -6.98 12.20 12.08
N GLY A 82 -6.26 12.18 13.17
CA GLY A 82 -4.94 12.82 13.20
C GLY A 82 -4.93 14.28 13.63
N ALA A 83 -6.02 14.78 14.20
CA ALA A 83 -5.99 16.05 14.92
C ALA A 83 -4.84 16.01 15.96
N GLY A 84 -3.95 17.01 15.91
CA GLY A 84 -2.78 17.08 16.78
C GLY A 84 -1.51 16.35 16.28
N LYS A 85 -1.53 15.67 15.13
CA LYS A 85 -0.31 15.11 14.54
C LYS A 85 0.63 16.21 14.04
N ARG A 86 1.92 16.06 14.33
CA ARG A 86 2.97 17.06 14.03
C ARG A 86 3.32 17.17 12.54
N GLY A 87 2.74 16.30 11.67
CA GLY A 87 3.01 16.29 10.24
C GLY A 87 4.49 16.08 9.89
N ARG A 88 4.97 16.76 8.85
CA ARG A 88 6.36 16.64 8.37
C ARG A 88 7.41 16.88 9.46
N PRO A 89 7.34 17.92 10.30
CA PRO A 89 8.32 18.10 11.37
C PRO A 89 8.38 16.95 12.37
N GLY A 90 7.24 16.31 12.64
CA GLY A 90 7.19 15.12 13.50
C GLY A 90 7.87 13.91 12.85
N PHE A 91 7.68 13.72 11.55
CA PHE A 91 8.34 12.67 10.79
C PHE A 91 9.86 12.90 10.74
N ASP A 92 10.30 14.11 10.42
CA ASP A 92 11.74 14.43 10.34
C ASP A 92 12.45 14.20 11.67
N ALA A 93 11.84 14.61 12.79
CA ALA A 93 12.37 14.34 14.12
C ALA A 93 12.47 12.84 14.44
N LEU A 94 11.46 12.06 14.05
CA LEU A 94 11.46 10.61 14.23
C LEU A 94 12.51 9.91 13.36
N ALA A 95 12.64 10.33 12.10
CA ALA A 95 13.63 9.79 11.17
C ALA A 95 15.05 10.04 11.70
N GLN A 96 15.33 11.25 12.15
CA GLN A 96 16.61 11.61 12.76
C GLN A 96 16.90 10.79 14.03
N ALA A 97 15.91 10.66 14.93
CA ALA A 97 16.07 9.89 16.16
C ALA A 97 16.33 8.40 15.90
N ARG A 98 15.86 7.86 14.77
CA ARG A 98 16.07 6.47 14.35
C ARG A 98 17.26 6.27 13.40
N GLY A 99 18.00 7.32 13.07
CA GLY A 99 19.13 7.26 12.13
C GLY A 99 18.72 6.84 10.72
N LEU A 100 17.48 7.18 10.30
CA LEU A 100 16.99 6.87 8.97
C LEU A 100 17.48 7.92 7.96
N ASP A 101 18.06 7.44 6.87
CA ASP A 101 18.42 8.30 5.73
C ASP A 101 17.17 8.50 4.84
N VAL A 102 16.62 9.70 4.87
CA VAL A 102 15.41 10.06 4.13
C VAL A 102 15.79 10.56 2.76
N ILE A 103 15.50 9.75 1.74
CA ILE A 103 15.72 10.14 0.34
C ILE A 103 14.64 11.15 -0.07
N THR A 104 15.09 12.30 -0.57
CA THR A 104 14.21 13.36 -1.09
C THR A 104 14.30 13.44 -2.60
N PHE A 105 13.21 13.85 -3.24
CA PHE A 105 13.22 14.20 -4.65
C PHE A 105 13.96 15.53 -4.83
N ARG A 106 14.93 15.54 -5.76
CA ARG A 106 15.67 16.74 -6.18
C ARG A 106 15.22 17.15 -7.57
#